data_9c8fdca02513d8e7b47feb456449b198
#
_entry.id   9c8fdca02513d8e7b47feb456449b198
#
_cell.length_a   1.000
_cell.length_b   1.000
_cell.length_c   1.000
_cell.angle_alpha   90.00
_cell.angle_beta   90.00
_cell.angle_gamma   90.00
#
_symmetry.space_group_name_H-M   'P 1'
#
loop_
_entity.id
_entity.type
_entity.pdbx_description
1 polymer ?
#
loop_
_entity_poly.entity_id
_entity_poly.type
_entity_poly.pdbx_seq_one_letter_code
_entity_poly.pdbx_strand_id
1 'polypeptide(L)'
;QRQMCIRDRMTGMENTMIWDFVWRLVLAAIFGTIIGLDREYREKEAGFRTHFLVSLGSALMMIVSQYGFSEILTHDGVSLDPSRIAAQVVSGIGFIGAGTIIFNHQIVRGLTTAASLWATAGIGLTAGAGMSWLALAATILTLVALEGLSLVFRSLGSRRMVVVFSASDRTGVADTLDRIRTDGYMVVSYEVVPQVVGGDGITYRVTMVVKAKPGSDNNQLLALLRENTDIIVERIA
;
A
#
# COMPACT_ATOMS: atom_id res chain seq x y z
N GLN A 1 -25.19 -25.79 -47.70
CA GLN A 1 -25.51 -26.21 -46.32
C GLN A 1 -24.27 -26.52 -45.48
N ARG A 2 -23.23 -27.25 -46.01
CA ARG A 2 -22.01 -27.54 -45.24
C ARG A 2 -21.18 -26.27 -44.86
N GLN A 3 -21.07 -25.31 -45.78
CA GLN A 3 -20.34 -24.08 -45.53
C GLN A 3 -21.06 -23.17 -44.52
N MET A 4 -22.36 -23.15 -44.49
CA MET A 4 -23.17 -22.41 -43.50
C MET A 4 -23.04 -23.00 -42.10
N CYS A 5 -23.03 -24.33 -41.97
CA CYS A 5 -22.85 -25.02 -40.70
C CYS A 5 -21.40 -24.84 -40.12
N ILE A 6 -20.36 -24.72 -40.98
CA ILE A 6 -18.98 -24.43 -40.56
C ILE A 6 -18.88 -22.98 -40.09
N ARG A 7 -19.49 -22.04 -40.80
CA ARG A 7 -19.49 -20.60 -40.43
C ARG A 7 -20.21 -20.37 -39.10
N ASP A 8 -21.35 -21.03 -38.88
CA ASP A 8 -22.12 -20.90 -37.62
C ASP A 8 -21.35 -21.52 -36.44
N ARG A 9 -20.57 -22.56 -36.68
CA ARG A 9 -19.70 -23.16 -35.65
C ARG A 9 -18.50 -22.29 -35.33
N MET A 10 -17.91 -21.63 -36.34
CA MET A 10 -16.79 -20.69 -36.14
C MET A 10 -17.24 -19.45 -35.38
N THR A 11 -18.38 -18.83 -35.74
CA THR A 11 -18.95 -17.69 -35.02
C THR A 11 -19.35 -18.04 -33.58
N GLY A 12 -19.84 -19.26 -33.34
CA GLY A 12 -20.14 -19.74 -32.00
C GLY A 12 -18.88 -19.91 -31.13
N MET A 13 -17.77 -20.40 -31.71
CA MET A 13 -16.48 -20.50 -31.01
C MET A 13 -15.86 -19.15 -30.73
N GLU A 14 -15.91 -18.19 -31.66
CA GLU A 14 -15.44 -16.83 -31.42
C GLU A 14 -16.21 -16.12 -30.30
N ASN A 15 -17.54 -16.27 -30.28
CA ASN A 15 -18.36 -15.71 -29.21
C ASN A 15 -18.02 -16.32 -27.85
N THR A 16 -17.81 -17.62 -27.73
CA THR A 16 -17.41 -18.25 -26.44
C THR A 16 -16.05 -17.78 -25.95
N MET A 17 -15.08 -17.56 -26.83
CA MET A 17 -13.77 -17.00 -26.48
C MET A 17 -13.87 -15.56 -25.97
N ILE A 18 -14.68 -14.71 -26.63
CA ILE A 18 -14.90 -13.33 -26.21
C ILE A 18 -15.51 -13.27 -24.81
N TRP A 19 -16.53 -14.10 -24.54
CA TRP A 19 -17.14 -14.18 -23.20
C TRP A 19 -16.16 -14.68 -22.13
N ASP A 20 -15.28 -15.60 -22.45
CA ASP A 20 -14.21 -16.03 -21.54
C ASP A 20 -13.25 -14.89 -21.21
N PHE A 21 -12.82 -14.09 -22.19
CA PHE A 21 -11.98 -12.93 -21.94
C PHE A 21 -12.68 -11.86 -21.09
N VAL A 22 -13.95 -11.57 -21.38
CA VAL A 22 -14.74 -10.63 -20.57
C VAL A 22 -14.86 -11.14 -19.13
N TRP A 23 -15.10 -12.44 -18.95
CA TRP A 23 -15.18 -13.04 -17.62
C TRP A 23 -13.86 -12.91 -16.84
N ARG A 24 -12.73 -13.14 -17.48
CA ARG A 24 -11.39 -12.96 -16.85
C ARG A 24 -11.15 -11.52 -16.43
N LEU A 25 -11.55 -10.55 -17.26
CA LEU A 25 -11.47 -9.13 -16.92
C LEU A 25 -12.37 -8.77 -15.74
N VAL A 26 -13.61 -9.28 -15.70
CA VAL A 26 -14.54 -9.06 -14.59
C VAL A 26 -13.98 -9.64 -13.30
N LEU A 27 -13.46 -10.86 -13.32
CA LEU A 27 -12.84 -11.46 -12.13
C LEU A 27 -11.63 -10.66 -11.65
N ALA A 28 -10.75 -10.24 -12.55
CA ALA A 28 -9.60 -9.39 -12.19
C ALA A 28 -10.07 -8.08 -11.55
N ALA A 29 -11.09 -7.44 -12.12
CA ALA A 29 -11.68 -6.22 -11.60
C ALA A 29 -12.25 -6.41 -10.19
N ILE A 30 -12.98 -7.52 -9.96
CA ILE A 30 -13.54 -7.86 -8.65
C ILE A 30 -12.43 -8.06 -7.62
N PHE A 31 -11.39 -8.83 -7.95
CA PHE A 31 -10.28 -9.10 -7.02
C PHE A 31 -9.52 -7.82 -6.67
N GLY A 32 -9.23 -6.97 -7.66
CA GLY A 32 -8.63 -5.66 -7.41
C GLY A 32 -9.52 -4.76 -6.54
N THR A 33 -10.84 -4.76 -6.78
CA THR A 33 -11.80 -3.98 -5.99
C THR A 33 -11.81 -4.42 -4.53
N ILE A 34 -11.84 -5.73 -4.26
CA ILE A 34 -11.87 -6.28 -2.90
C ILE A 34 -10.65 -5.82 -2.10
N ILE A 35 -9.45 -5.91 -2.69
CA ILE A 35 -8.23 -5.41 -2.04
C ILE A 35 -8.31 -3.90 -1.84
N GLY A 36 -8.73 -3.17 -2.88
CA GLY A 36 -8.80 -1.72 -2.85
C GLY A 36 -9.81 -1.15 -1.86
N LEU A 37 -10.97 -1.82 -1.66
CA LEU A 37 -11.96 -1.43 -0.65
C LEU A 37 -11.40 -1.52 0.76
N ASP A 38 -10.65 -2.59 1.08
CA ASP A 38 -9.97 -2.69 2.36
C ASP A 38 -8.96 -1.54 2.55
N ARG A 39 -8.23 -1.17 1.48
CA ARG A 39 -7.28 -0.06 1.53
C ARG A 39 -7.96 1.30 1.71
N GLU A 40 -9.08 1.52 1.03
CA GLU A 40 -9.85 2.77 1.15
C GLU A 40 -10.50 2.91 2.53
N TYR A 41 -11.08 1.84 3.05
CA TYR A 41 -11.64 1.84 4.40
C TYR A 41 -10.61 2.21 5.49
N ARG A 42 -9.33 1.93 5.23
CA ARG A 42 -8.21 2.23 6.15
C ARG A 42 -7.47 3.52 5.80
N GLU A 43 -8.01 4.36 4.93
CA GLU A 43 -7.42 5.65 4.54
C GLU A 43 -5.97 5.52 4.05
N LYS A 44 -5.68 4.48 3.21
CA LYS A 44 -4.38 4.30 2.58
C LYS A 44 -4.28 5.11 1.28
N GLU A 45 -3.05 5.38 0.85
CA GLU A 45 -2.72 6.26 -0.30
C GLU A 45 -3.35 5.80 -1.62
N ALA A 46 -3.54 4.49 -1.83
CA ALA A 46 -4.23 3.91 -2.99
C ALA A 46 -5.47 3.13 -2.53
N GLY A 47 -6.63 3.57 -2.98
CA GLY A 47 -7.93 2.98 -2.67
C GLY A 47 -8.46 2.04 -3.78
N PHE A 48 -9.80 1.85 -3.80
CA PHE A 48 -10.43 0.86 -4.66
C PHE A 48 -10.24 1.17 -6.17
N ARG A 49 -10.32 2.45 -6.59
CA ARG A 49 -10.16 2.83 -7.99
C ARG A 49 -8.79 2.43 -8.55
N THR A 50 -7.75 2.66 -7.75
CA THR A 50 -6.38 2.35 -8.16
C THR A 50 -6.17 0.84 -8.30
N HIS A 51 -6.57 0.05 -7.30
CA HIS A 51 -6.44 -1.41 -7.33
C HIS A 51 -7.31 -2.05 -8.42
N PHE A 52 -8.54 -1.56 -8.61
CA PHE A 52 -9.41 -1.96 -9.71
C PHE A 52 -8.72 -1.80 -11.06
N LEU A 53 -8.21 -0.58 -11.36
CA LEU A 53 -7.59 -0.27 -12.65
C LEU A 53 -6.27 -1.03 -12.86
N VAL A 54 -5.47 -1.21 -11.83
CA VAL A 54 -4.22 -1.98 -11.89
C VAL A 54 -4.51 -3.45 -12.21
N SER A 55 -5.47 -4.06 -11.52
CA SER A 55 -5.84 -5.46 -11.77
C SER A 55 -6.43 -5.66 -13.15
N LEU A 56 -7.41 -4.81 -13.54
CA LEU A 56 -8.06 -4.85 -14.84
C LEU A 56 -7.05 -4.65 -15.98
N GLY A 57 -6.20 -3.62 -15.89
CA GLY A 57 -5.18 -3.33 -16.89
C GLY A 57 -4.16 -4.47 -17.04
N SER A 58 -3.73 -5.05 -15.91
CA SER A 58 -2.82 -6.21 -15.91
C SER A 58 -3.45 -7.43 -16.59
N ALA A 59 -4.73 -7.72 -16.29
CA ALA A 59 -5.45 -8.81 -16.93
C ALA A 59 -5.62 -8.59 -18.44
N LEU A 60 -5.95 -7.37 -18.86
CA LEU A 60 -6.04 -7.00 -20.26
C LEU A 60 -4.71 -7.22 -20.99
N MET A 61 -3.60 -6.73 -20.40
CA MET A 61 -2.27 -6.91 -20.98
C MET A 61 -1.89 -8.38 -21.10
N MET A 62 -2.29 -9.22 -20.12
CA MET A 62 -2.04 -10.67 -20.17
C MET A 62 -2.85 -11.35 -21.27
N ILE A 63 -4.11 -10.99 -21.46
CA ILE A 63 -4.96 -11.52 -22.56
C ILE A 63 -4.37 -11.11 -23.91
N VAL A 64 -3.97 -9.84 -24.08
CA VAL A 64 -3.32 -9.37 -25.31
C VAL A 64 -2.00 -10.11 -25.54
N SER A 65 -1.23 -10.37 -24.48
CA SER A 65 0.04 -11.09 -24.58
C SER A 65 -0.13 -12.53 -25.08
N GLN A 66 -1.19 -13.20 -24.68
CA GLN A 66 -1.46 -14.61 -25.04
C GLN A 66 -2.17 -14.74 -26.40
N TYR A 67 -3.11 -13.85 -26.71
CA TYR A 67 -4.06 -14.03 -27.79
C TYR A 67 -4.02 -12.92 -28.84
N GLY A 68 -3.49 -11.74 -28.52
CA GLY A 68 -3.57 -10.56 -29.41
C GLY A 68 -2.76 -10.67 -30.70
N PHE A 69 -1.85 -11.64 -30.79
CA PHE A 69 -0.95 -11.82 -31.93
C PHE A 69 -1.17 -13.13 -32.68
N SER A 70 -2.31 -13.79 -32.47
CA SER A 70 -2.61 -15.10 -33.05
C SER A 70 -2.59 -15.13 -34.57
N GLU A 71 -3.01 -14.05 -35.24
CA GLU A 71 -2.96 -13.93 -36.71
C GLU A 71 -1.52 -13.99 -37.25
N ILE A 72 -0.58 -13.31 -36.60
CA ILE A 72 0.80 -13.21 -37.04
C ILE A 72 1.52 -14.58 -36.92
N LEU A 73 1.09 -15.42 -35.97
CA LEU A 73 1.64 -16.76 -35.75
C LEU A 73 1.36 -17.75 -36.90
N THR A 74 0.45 -17.40 -37.81
CA THR A 74 0.18 -18.21 -39.01
C THR A 74 1.30 -18.11 -40.08
N HIS A 75 2.24 -17.16 -39.94
CA HIS A 75 3.34 -16.95 -40.88
C HIS A 75 4.56 -17.79 -40.45
N ASP A 76 5.22 -18.39 -41.43
CA ASP A 76 6.42 -19.22 -41.17
C ASP A 76 7.56 -18.38 -40.58
N GLY A 77 8.22 -18.95 -39.58
CA GLY A 77 9.38 -18.32 -38.90
C GLY A 77 9.03 -17.31 -37.82
N VAL A 78 7.74 -17.09 -37.52
CA VAL A 78 7.31 -16.22 -36.40
C VAL A 78 7.08 -17.05 -35.14
N SER A 79 7.67 -16.62 -34.04
CA SER A 79 7.43 -17.20 -32.70
C SER A 79 6.97 -16.12 -31.73
N LEU A 80 6.00 -16.43 -30.90
CA LEU A 80 5.48 -15.56 -29.85
C LEU A 80 6.03 -15.98 -28.49
N ASP A 81 6.49 -15.00 -27.74
CA ASP A 81 6.81 -15.16 -26.32
C ASP A 81 5.75 -14.42 -25.47
N PRO A 82 4.76 -15.13 -24.90
CA PRO A 82 3.71 -14.50 -24.12
C PRO A 82 4.19 -13.86 -22.83
N SER A 83 5.42 -14.15 -22.38
CA SER A 83 5.97 -13.59 -21.15
C SER A 83 6.39 -12.13 -21.29
N ARG A 84 6.67 -11.65 -22.50
CA ARG A 84 7.23 -10.31 -22.75
C ARG A 84 6.36 -9.17 -22.28
N ILE A 85 5.08 -9.16 -22.66
CA ILE A 85 4.15 -8.09 -22.24
C ILE A 85 3.88 -8.21 -20.73
N ALA A 86 3.70 -9.43 -20.24
CA ALA A 86 3.52 -9.66 -18.80
C ALA A 86 4.72 -9.16 -17.96
N ALA A 87 5.96 -9.39 -18.44
CA ALA A 87 7.16 -8.88 -17.80
C ALA A 87 7.20 -7.34 -17.76
N GLN A 88 6.71 -6.66 -18.81
CA GLN A 88 6.61 -5.20 -18.82
C GLN A 88 5.58 -4.66 -17.81
N VAL A 89 4.48 -5.38 -17.57
CA VAL A 89 3.53 -5.02 -16.50
C VAL A 89 4.22 -5.09 -15.14
N VAL A 90 4.95 -6.18 -14.86
CA VAL A 90 5.67 -6.36 -13.59
C VAL A 90 6.73 -5.27 -13.38
N SER A 91 7.44 -4.88 -14.45
CA SER A 91 8.40 -3.77 -14.40
C SER A 91 7.70 -2.43 -14.24
N GLY A 92 6.64 -2.17 -15.03
CA GLY A 92 5.94 -0.89 -15.09
C GLY A 92 5.20 -0.53 -13.80
N ILE A 93 4.63 -1.52 -13.09
CA ILE A 93 3.94 -1.28 -11.82
C ILE A 93 4.90 -0.76 -10.73
N GLY A 94 6.20 -1.04 -10.86
CA GLY A 94 7.22 -0.52 -9.96
C GLY A 94 7.28 1.01 -9.97
N PHE A 95 7.06 1.65 -11.13
CA PHE A 95 6.99 3.11 -11.25
C PHE A 95 5.77 3.69 -10.50
N ILE A 96 4.59 3.07 -10.66
CA ILE A 96 3.37 3.47 -9.96
C ILE A 96 3.56 3.27 -8.44
N GLY A 97 4.10 2.12 -8.03
CA GLY A 97 4.39 1.82 -6.64
C GLY A 97 5.35 2.84 -6.02
N ALA A 98 6.43 3.18 -6.71
CA ALA A 98 7.38 4.21 -6.25
C ALA A 98 6.71 5.57 -6.06
N GLY A 99 5.75 5.94 -6.94
CA GLY A 99 4.96 7.16 -6.83
C GLY A 99 4.07 7.24 -5.59
N THR A 100 3.76 6.11 -4.92
CA THR A 100 2.99 6.09 -3.67
C THR A 100 3.86 6.21 -2.42
N ILE A 101 5.19 6.13 -2.54
CA ILE A 101 6.11 6.20 -1.42
C ILE A 101 6.48 7.66 -1.16
N ILE A 102 6.10 8.15 0.01
CA ILE A 102 6.33 9.53 0.44
C ILE A 102 7.37 9.55 1.55
N PHE A 103 8.44 10.30 1.32
CA PHE A 103 9.47 10.58 2.33
C PHE A 103 9.19 11.94 2.96
N ASN A 104 8.92 11.96 4.25
CA ASN A 104 8.73 13.20 5.00
C ASN A 104 9.62 13.17 6.25
N HIS A 105 10.74 13.89 6.21
CA HIS A 105 11.78 13.95 7.25
C HIS A 105 12.26 12.54 7.63
N GLN A 106 11.82 12.01 8.78
CA GLN A 106 12.22 10.69 9.27
C GLN A 106 11.14 9.60 9.10
N ILE A 107 10.03 9.92 8.42
CA ILE A 107 8.89 9.01 8.26
C ILE A 107 8.75 8.64 6.78
N VAL A 108 8.74 7.34 6.50
CA VAL A 108 8.44 6.78 5.18
C VAL A 108 7.02 6.21 5.21
N ARG A 109 6.16 6.69 4.30
CA ARG A 109 4.78 6.20 4.13
C ARG A 109 4.61 5.57 2.75
N GLY A 110 3.57 4.76 2.56
CA GLY A 110 3.21 4.20 1.25
C GLY A 110 3.93 2.91 0.88
N LEU A 111 4.88 2.37 1.67
CA LEU A 111 5.60 1.12 1.35
C LEU A 111 4.64 -0.07 1.20
N THR A 112 3.70 -0.23 2.13
CA THR A 112 2.70 -1.30 2.09
C THR A 112 1.73 -1.10 0.91
N THR A 113 1.41 0.15 0.59
CA THR A 113 0.58 0.50 -0.57
C THR A 113 1.27 0.14 -1.88
N ALA A 114 2.56 0.45 -2.02
CA ALA A 114 3.36 0.05 -3.19
C ALA A 114 3.39 -1.48 -3.36
N ALA A 115 3.62 -2.21 -2.26
CA ALA A 115 3.61 -3.68 -2.27
C ALA A 115 2.22 -4.25 -2.63
N SER A 116 1.13 -3.66 -2.12
CA SER A 116 -0.23 -4.10 -2.44
C SER A 116 -0.59 -3.87 -3.91
N LEU A 117 -0.16 -2.76 -4.51
CA LEU A 117 -0.34 -2.49 -5.95
C LEU A 117 0.43 -3.49 -6.80
N TRP A 118 1.66 -3.84 -6.42
CA TRP A 118 2.46 -4.84 -7.11
C TRP A 118 1.81 -6.22 -7.06
N ALA A 119 1.33 -6.64 -5.89
CA ALA A 119 0.58 -7.89 -5.72
C ALA A 119 -0.72 -7.90 -6.55
N THR A 120 -1.45 -6.78 -6.56
CA THR A 120 -2.70 -6.63 -7.34
C THR A 120 -2.46 -6.75 -8.85
N ALA A 121 -1.34 -6.21 -9.35
CA ALA A 121 -0.95 -6.40 -10.74
C ALA A 121 -0.69 -7.88 -11.07
N GLY A 122 0.01 -8.60 -10.18
CA GLY A 122 0.22 -10.04 -10.29
C GLY A 122 -1.09 -10.84 -10.30
N ILE A 123 -2.05 -10.48 -9.44
CA ILE A 123 -3.39 -11.08 -9.40
C ILE A 123 -4.12 -10.84 -10.72
N GLY A 124 -4.05 -9.62 -11.27
CA GLY A 124 -4.62 -9.29 -12.57
C GLY A 124 -4.02 -10.13 -13.70
N LEU A 125 -2.68 -10.23 -13.77
CA LEU A 125 -1.99 -11.10 -14.75
C LEU A 125 -2.45 -12.55 -14.63
N THR A 126 -2.57 -13.08 -13.41
CA THR A 126 -2.99 -14.46 -13.13
C THR A 126 -4.44 -14.71 -13.56
N ALA A 127 -5.35 -13.77 -13.28
CA ALA A 127 -6.75 -13.84 -13.72
C ALA A 127 -6.84 -13.76 -15.27
N GLY A 128 -6.11 -12.85 -15.90
CA GLY A 128 -6.04 -12.71 -17.35
C GLY A 128 -5.48 -13.96 -18.05
N ALA A 129 -4.55 -14.66 -17.40
CA ALA A 129 -4.03 -15.95 -17.88
C ALA A 129 -5.03 -17.11 -17.76
N GLY A 130 -6.22 -16.88 -17.17
CA GLY A 130 -7.24 -17.91 -16.97
C GLY A 130 -7.07 -18.74 -15.70
N MET A 131 -6.09 -18.42 -14.85
CA MET A 131 -5.82 -19.12 -13.58
C MET A 131 -6.67 -18.54 -12.43
N SER A 132 -7.99 -18.55 -12.57
CA SER A 132 -8.94 -17.85 -11.67
C SER A 132 -8.84 -18.29 -10.21
N TRP A 133 -8.64 -19.59 -9.96
CA TRP A 133 -8.48 -20.13 -8.61
C TRP A 133 -7.18 -19.65 -7.93
N LEU A 134 -6.11 -19.56 -8.70
CA LEU A 134 -4.84 -19.03 -8.19
C LEU A 134 -4.94 -17.54 -7.90
N ALA A 135 -5.62 -16.78 -8.76
CA ALA A 135 -5.89 -15.36 -8.54
C ALA A 135 -6.74 -15.14 -7.27
N LEU A 136 -7.76 -15.97 -7.05
CA LEU A 136 -8.58 -15.95 -5.82
C LEU A 136 -7.72 -16.25 -4.58
N ALA A 137 -6.94 -17.31 -4.62
CA ALA A 137 -6.05 -17.67 -3.51
C ALA A 137 -5.05 -16.54 -3.20
N ALA A 138 -4.44 -15.94 -4.24
CA ALA A 138 -3.53 -14.81 -4.08
C ALA A 138 -4.24 -13.58 -3.49
N THR A 139 -5.49 -13.31 -3.86
CA THR A 139 -6.30 -12.23 -3.28
C THR A 139 -6.53 -12.44 -1.79
N ILE A 140 -6.94 -13.64 -1.39
CA ILE A 140 -7.16 -13.99 0.02
C ILE A 140 -5.85 -13.85 0.81
N LEU A 141 -4.74 -14.40 0.29
CA LEU A 141 -3.44 -14.31 0.95
C LEU A 141 -2.95 -12.87 1.07
N THR A 142 -3.19 -12.04 0.05
CA THR A 142 -2.87 -10.61 0.10
C THR A 142 -3.65 -9.89 1.19
N LEU A 143 -4.95 -10.14 1.31
CA LEU A 143 -5.78 -9.58 2.39
C LEU A 143 -5.31 -10.07 3.77
N VAL A 144 -5.01 -11.34 3.91
CA VAL A 144 -4.46 -11.90 5.16
C VAL A 144 -3.10 -11.26 5.49
N ALA A 145 -2.23 -11.04 4.52
CA ALA A 145 -0.95 -10.38 4.74
C ALA A 145 -1.11 -8.92 5.16
N LEU A 146 -2.04 -8.20 4.54
CA LEU A 146 -2.30 -6.79 4.83
C LEU A 146 -2.94 -6.59 6.21
N GLU A 147 -3.78 -7.53 6.66
CA GLU A 147 -4.59 -7.42 7.88
C GLU A 147 -4.14 -8.38 8.98
N GLY A 148 -3.97 -9.65 8.66
CA GLY A 148 -3.69 -10.69 9.65
C GLY A 148 -2.36 -10.49 10.37
N LEU A 149 -1.31 -10.11 9.65
CA LEU A 149 -0.03 -9.80 10.27
C LEU A 149 -0.12 -8.59 11.21
N SER A 150 -0.90 -7.59 10.85
CA SER A 150 -1.09 -6.40 11.69
C SER A 150 -1.78 -6.72 13.00
N LEU A 151 -2.75 -7.65 12.99
CA LEU A 151 -3.45 -8.13 14.18
C LEU A 151 -2.54 -8.97 15.10
N VAL A 152 -1.76 -9.88 14.52
CA VAL A 152 -0.83 -10.73 15.27
C VAL A 152 0.31 -9.90 15.87
N PHE A 153 0.91 -9.00 15.08
CA PHE A 153 2.03 -8.17 15.55
C PHE A 153 1.59 -6.96 16.38
N ARG A 154 0.32 -6.54 16.33
CA ARG A 154 -0.20 -5.48 17.20
C ARG A 154 -0.12 -5.84 18.68
N SER A 155 -0.18 -7.13 19.01
CA SER A 155 0.03 -7.65 20.37
C SER A 155 1.51 -7.70 20.76
N LEU A 156 2.42 -7.77 19.80
CA LEU A 156 3.88 -7.89 20.03
C LEU A 156 4.64 -6.58 19.80
N GLY A 157 4.04 -5.60 19.09
CA GLY A 157 4.69 -4.35 18.72
C GLY A 157 4.48 -3.26 19.76
N SER A 158 5.57 -2.69 20.30
CA SER A 158 5.53 -1.44 21.03
C SER A 158 5.10 -0.31 20.07
N ARG A 159 4.07 0.44 20.44
CA ARG A 159 3.57 1.58 19.67
C ARG A 159 4.63 2.67 19.63
N ARG A 160 4.91 3.19 18.44
CA ARG A 160 5.68 4.41 18.28
C ARG A 160 4.71 5.58 18.25
N MET A 161 4.98 6.58 19.04
CA MET A 161 4.20 7.82 19.11
C MET A 161 5.08 8.98 18.71
N VAL A 162 4.55 9.89 17.93
CA VAL A 162 5.21 11.15 17.60
C VAL A 162 4.65 12.22 18.53
N VAL A 163 5.53 12.81 19.34
CA VAL A 163 5.18 13.89 20.26
C VAL A 163 5.82 15.17 19.78
N VAL A 164 5.03 16.22 19.65
CA VAL A 164 5.51 17.56 19.33
C VAL A 164 5.17 18.47 20.49
N PHE A 165 6.18 19.11 21.06
CA PHE A 165 6.00 20.09 22.11
C PHE A 165 6.96 21.28 21.93
N SER A 166 6.60 22.42 22.51
CA SER A 166 7.42 23.61 22.56
C SER A 166 7.87 23.87 23.99
N ALA A 167 9.15 24.19 24.17
CA ALA A 167 9.75 24.55 25.45
C ALA A 167 10.34 25.97 25.39
N SER A 168 10.29 26.68 26.51
CA SER A 168 10.79 28.06 26.60
C SER A 168 12.33 28.11 26.61
N ASP A 169 12.99 27.04 27.06
CA ASP A 169 14.44 26.96 27.13
C ASP A 169 14.96 25.53 26.85
N ARG A 170 16.29 25.38 26.75
CA ARG A 170 16.93 24.08 26.52
C ARG A 170 16.90 23.17 27.75
N THR A 171 16.82 23.74 28.97
CA THR A 171 16.77 22.96 30.20
C THR A 171 15.42 22.25 30.32
N GLY A 172 14.30 22.91 29.96
CA GLY A 172 12.98 22.29 29.87
C GLY A 172 12.91 21.13 28.87
N VAL A 173 13.66 21.18 27.76
CA VAL A 173 13.78 20.07 26.82
C VAL A 173 14.49 18.88 27.46
N ALA A 174 15.63 19.12 28.14
CA ALA A 174 16.42 18.05 28.78
C ALA A 174 15.63 17.38 29.91
N ASP A 175 15.00 18.14 30.78
CA ASP A 175 14.18 17.65 31.89
C ASP A 175 13.00 16.81 31.40
N THR A 176 12.35 17.23 30.31
CA THR A 176 11.25 16.47 29.70
C THR A 176 11.74 15.13 29.15
N LEU A 177 12.88 15.11 28.46
CA LEU A 177 13.48 13.87 27.95
C LEU A 177 13.86 12.90 29.07
N ASP A 178 14.42 13.39 30.16
CA ASP A 178 14.82 12.56 31.29
C ASP A 178 13.59 12.00 32.07
N ARG A 179 12.53 12.78 32.23
CA ARG A 179 11.25 12.30 32.82
C ARG A 179 10.65 11.19 31.96
N ILE A 180 10.56 11.37 30.64
CA ILE A 180 10.04 10.38 29.71
C ILE A 180 10.83 9.06 29.80
N ARG A 181 12.18 9.15 29.93
CA ARG A 181 13.04 7.96 30.10
C ARG A 181 12.86 7.29 31.45
N THR A 182 12.72 8.08 32.52
CA THR A 182 12.52 7.57 33.89
C THR A 182 11.20 6.80 34.01
N ASP A 183 10.14 7.24 33.33
CA ASP A 183 8.84 6.54 33.28
C ASP A 183 8.85 5.32 32.35
N GLY A 184 10.00 5.02 31.75
CA GLY A 184 10.24 3.81 31.01
C GLY A 184 9.80 3.84 29.55
N TYR A 185 9.58 5.04 29.01
CA TYR A 185 9.46 5.23 27.56
C TYR A 185 10.84 5.32 26.91
N MET A 186 11.00 4.72 25.74
CA MET A 186 12.26 4.80 24.98
C MET A 186 12.15 5.90 23.93
N VAL A 187 12.97 6.93 24.04
CA VAL A 187 13.11 7.96 23.00
C VAL A 187 13.97 7.39 21.87
N VAL A 188 13.36 7.22 20.69
CA VAL A 188 14.00 6.64 19.50
C VAL A 188 14.80 7.71 18.75
N SER A 189 14.19 8.88 18.57
CA SER A 189 14.82 10.05 17.93
C SER A 189 14.13 11.31 18.40
N TYR A 190 14.84 12.42 18.41
CA TYR A 190 14.28 13.74 18.63
C TYR A 190 15.00 14.78 17.78
N GLU A 191 14.26 15.81 17.40
CA GLU A 191 14.75 16.97 16.65
C GLU A 191 14.32 18.22 17.39
N VAL A 192 15.23 19.17 17.56
CA VAL A 192 14.99 20.44 18.24
C VAL A 192 15.20 21.57 17.25
N VAL A 193 14.14 22.32 16.96
CA VAL A 193 14.17 23.46 16.04
C VAL A 193 13.92 24.74 16.83
N PRO A 194 14.84 25.70 16.88
CA PRO A 194 14.59 26.99 17.49
C PRO A 194 13.56 27.77 16.66
N GLN A 195 12.53 28.32 17.32
CA GLN A 195 11.52 29.17 16.72
C GLN A 195 11.53 30.54 17.40
N VAL A 196 11.54 31.60 16.60
CA VAL A 196 11.39 32.97 17.11
C VAL A 196 9.90 33.28 17.20
N VAL A 197 9.39 33.52 18.39
CA VAL A 197 7.98 33.87 18.63
C VAL A 197 7.95 35.37 19.02
N GLY A 198 7.33 36.19 18.19
CA GLY A 198 6.93 37.60 18.34
C GLY A 198 7.69 38.43 19.39
N GLY A 199 8.81 39.05 19.02
CA GLY A 199 9.71 39.75 19.93
C GLY A 199 10.94 38.91 20.28
N ASP A 200 11.83 39.37 21.12
CA ASP A 200 13.13 38.73 21.42
C ASP A 200 13.10 37.33 22.09
N GLY A 201 11.97 36.63 22.06
CA GLY A 201 11.79 35.32 22.67
C GLY A 201 12.12 34.14 21.72
N ILE A 202 13.10 33.30 22.10
CA ILE A 202 13.38 32.03 21.40
C ILE A 202 12.67 30.91 22.14
N THR A 203 11.79 30.16 21.42
CA THR A 203 11.20 28.91 21.90
C THR A 203 11.78 27.74 21.11
N TYR A 204 11.86 26.57 21.74
CA TYR A 204 12.41 25.37 21.12
C TYR A 204 11.27 24.41 20.82
N ARG A 205 10.98 24.20 19.53
CA ARG A 205 10.04 23.17 19.09
C ARG A 205 10.76 21.83 19.02
N VAL A 206 10.26 20.87 19.75
CA VAL A 206 10.80 19.51 19.81
C VAL A 206 9.84 18.55 19.16
N THR A 207 10.31 17.84 18.14
CA THR A 207 9.61 16.70 17.56
C THR A 207 10.33 15.43 17.97
N MET A 208 9.69 14.56 18.73
CA MET A 208 10.31 13.31 19.17
C MET A 208 9.46 12.08 18.82
N VAL A 209 10.14 10.97 18.57
CA VAL A 209 9.54 9.66 18.39
C VAL A 209 9.80 8.85 19.66
N VAL A 210 8.72 8.50 20.34
CA VAL A 210 8.75 7.75 21.59
C VAL A 210 8.18 6.36 21.37
N LYS A 211 8.85 5.34 21.90
CA LYS A 211 8.40 3.96 21.87
C LYS A 211 7.80 3.61 23.23
N ALA A 212 6.50 3.30 23.24
CA ALA A 212 5.78 2.93 24.46
C ALA A 212 5.98 1.46 24.82
N LYS A 213 5.90 1.14 26.10
CA LYS A 213 5.82 -0.26 26.56
C LYS A 213 4.51 -0.91 26.08
N PRO A 214 4.49 -2.24 25.85
CA PRO A 214 3.24 -2.95 25.61
C PRO A 214 2.27 -2.74 26.77
N GLY A 215 1.08 -2.20 26.50
CA GLY A 215 0.05 -1.93 27.51
C GLY A 215 0.02 -0.52 28.11
N SER A 216 0.95 0.38 27.77
CA SER A 216 0.85 1.79 28.19
C SER A 216 -0.14 2.54 27.28
N ASP A 217 -1.01 3.34 27.92
CA ASP A 217 -2.02 4.15 27.24
C ASP A 217 -1.42 5.51 26.82
N ASN A 218 -1.84 6.04 25.66
CA ASN A 218 -1.47 7.38 25.19
C ASN A 218 -1.81 8.47 26.24
N ASN A 219 -2.87 8.22 27.03
CA ASN A 219 -3.32 9.11 28.10
C ASN A 219 -2.29 9.26 29.22
N GLN A 220 -1.50 8.22 29.52
CA GLN A 220 -0.46 8.27 30.55
C GLN A 220 0.70 9.19 30.14
N LEU A 221 1.16 9.09 28.89
CA LEU A 221 2.19 9.98 28.37
C LEU A 221 1.71 11.44 28.29
N LEU A 222 0.43 11.65 27.90
CA LEU A 222 -0.20 12.97 27.91
C LEU A 222 -0.27 13.57 29.32
N ALA A 223 -0.64 12.79 30.33
CA ALA A 223 -0.70 13.24 31.71
C ALA A 223 0.68 13.68 32.20
N LEU A 224 1.69 12.84 31.95
CA LEU A 224 3.09 13.09 32.30
C LEU A 224 3.64 14.37 31.65
N LEU A 225 3.32 14.62 30.38
CA LEU A 225 3.74 15.82 29.69
C LEU A 225 3.00 17.07 30.15
N ARG A 226 1.74 16.96 30.57
CA ARG A 226 0.94 18.06 31.11
C ARG A 226 1.33 18.50 32.52
N GLU A 227 1.94 17.62 33.29
CA GLU A 227 2.48 17.94 34.62
C GLU A 227 3.71 18.87 34.55
N ASN A 228 4.35 18.96 33.37
CA ASN A 228 5.48 19.85 33.17
C ASN A 228 4.96 21.23 32.69
N THR A 229 5.05 22.23 33.56
CA THR A 229 4.59 23.61 33.31
C THR A 229 5.41 24.36 32.28
N ASP A 230 6.63 23.90 31.99
CA ASP A 230 7.60 24.59 31.12
C ASP A 230 7.48 24.20 29.65
N ILE A 231 6.52 23.33 29.32
CA ILE A 231 6.31 22.88 27.95
C ILE A 231 4.84 23.05 27.51
N ILE A 232 4.65 23.31 26.22
CA ILE A 232 3.32 23.32 25.59
C ILE A 232 3.28 22.16 24.62
N VAL A 233 2.43 21.16 24.89
CA VAL A 233 2.22 20.02 23.99
C VAL A 233 1.35 20.44 22.81
N GLU A 234 1.89 20.40 21.59
CA GLU A 234 1.18 20.79 20.38
C GLU A 234 0.42 19.62 19.75
N ARG A 235 1.04 18.42 19.72
CA ARG A 235 0.48 17.25 19.05
C ARG A 235 1.05 15.95 19.61
N ILE A 236 0.18 14.92 19.71
CA ILE A 236 0.56 13.52 19.89
C ILE A 236 -0.15 12.72 18.79
N ALA A 237 0.60 11.93 17.99
CA ALA A 237 0.09 11.14 16.89
C ALA A 237 0.70 9.72 16.87
#